data_3468a5b891d25d707fc6a568c799ffca
#
_entry.id   3468a5b891d25d707fc6a568c799ffca
#
_cell.length_a   1.000
_cell.length_b   1.000
_cell.length_c   1.000
_cell.angle_alpha   90.00
_cell.angle_beta   90.00
_cell.angle_gamma   90.00
#
_symmetry.space_group_name_H-M   'P 1'
#
loop_
_entity.id
_entity.type
_entity.pdbx_description
1 polymer ?
#
loop_
_entity_poly.entity_id
_entity_poly.type
_entity_poly.pdbx_seq_one_letter_code
_entity_poly.pdbx_strand_id
1 'polypeptide(L)'
;TTRYVVFKVLAKKRSLMTSDIVAYGFGHGLSEFIFLGVMGLLTNIIVLQAIHSGQASQLPSTLVSQVNQLTGFAVLMSLFERLVALVLQVLLTAWDFLAVTKHKLSFYFWAIILHAAIDFLAGAYQLGIVSNLLLIELILGIYVLGIGLLTRRIWRKEGTHGLI
;
A
#
# COMPACT_ATOMS: atom_id res chain seq x y z
N THR A 1 7.02 -0.09 12.46
CA THR A 1 5.91 0.61 11.79
C THR A 1 5.13 1.43 12.81
N THR A 2 4.60 2.57 12.43
CA THR A 2 3.71 3.42 13.25
C THR A 2 2.51 2.64 13.80
N ARG A 3 1.98 1.69 13.01
CA ARG A 3 0.86 0.80 13.38
C ARG A 3 1.09 0.07 14.70
N TYR A 4 2.24 -0.60 14.83
CA TYR A 4 2.61 -1.32 16.06
C TYR A 4 2.64 -0.40 17.28
N VAL A 5 3.25 0.78 17.14
CA VAL A 5 3.36 1.76 18.23
C VAL A 5 1.97 2.24 18.64
N VAL A 6 1.10 2.56 17.67
CA VAL A 6 -0.27 3.01 17.95
C VAL A 6 -1.06 1.93 18.69
N PHE A 7 -1.03 0.67 18.25
CA PHE A 7 -1.71 -0.42 18.97
C PHE A 7 -1.14 -0.64 20.37
N LYS A 8 0.17 -0.52 20.53
CA LYS A 8 0.80 -0.64 21.85
C LYS A 8 0.38 0.47 22.82
N VAL A 9 0.20 1.69 22.30
CA VAL A 9 -0.31 2.83 23.10
C VAL A 9 -1.80 2.65 23.40
N LEU A 10 -2.60 2.25 22.42
CA LEU A 10 -4.04 2.00 22.61
C LEU A 10 -4.29 0.86 23.60
N ALA A 11 -3.54 -0.21 23.53
CA ALA A 11 -3.64 -1.36 24.46
C ALA A 11 -3.40 -0.99 25.93
N LYS A 12 -2.67 0.08 26.20
CA LYS A 12 -2.50 0.63 27.56
C LYS A 12 -3.72 1.40 28.07
N LYS A 13 -4.56 1.89 27.14
CA LYS A 13 -5.69 2.75 27.47
C LYS A 13 -7.03 2.01 27.47
N ARG A 14 -7.16 0.98 26.62
CA ARG A 14 -8.37 0.17 26.47
C ARG A 14 -8.08 -1.16 25.82
N SER A 15 -9.01 -2.08 25.87
CA SER A 15 -8.97 -3.33 25.10
C SER A 15 -9.00 -3.02 23.59
N LEU A 16 -8.12 -3.69 22.84
CA LEU A 16 -8.11 -3.61 21.38
C LEU A 16 -9.25 -4.46 20.79
N MET A 17 -9.88 -3.94 19.76
CA MET A 17 -10.97 -4.59 19.03
C MET A 17 -10.58 -4.86 17.58
N THR A 18 -11.22 -5.83 16.95
CA THR A 18 -10.98 -6.13 15.52
C THR A 18 -11.34 -4.96 14.60
N SER A 19 -12.31 -4.14 15.01
CA SER A 19 -12.64 -2.89 14.31
C SER A 19 -11.47 -1.91 14.25
N ASP A 20 -10.54 -1.95 15.22
CA ASP A 20 -9.35 -1.10 15.20
C ASP A 20 -8.40 -1.44 14.04
N ILE A 21 -8.38 -2.71 13.61
CA ILE A 21 -7.61 -3.14 12.45
C ILE A 21 -8.14 -2.46 11.18
N VAL A 22 -9.46 -2.53 11.00
CA VAL A 22 -10.09 -1.94 9.81
C VAL A 22 -9.96 -0.43 9.84
N ALA A 23 -10.27 0.21 10.97
CA ALA A 23 -10.19 1.66 11.11
C ALA A 23 -8.77 2.19 10.86
N TYR A 24 -7.76 1.60 11.48
CA TYR A 24 -6.39 2.04 11.31
C TYR A 24 -5.82 1.65 9.94
N GLY A 25 -6.04 0.40 9.51
CA GLY A 25 -5.51 -0.10 8.23
C GLY A 25 -6.10 0.65 7.05
N PHE A 26 -7.41 0.90 7.08
CA PHE A 26 -8.08 1.69 6.06
C PHE A 26 -7.64 3.17 6.09
N GLY A 27 -7.58 3.79 7.28
CA GLY A 27 -7.13 5.17 7.41
C GLY A 27 -5.69 5.38 6.92
N HIS A 28 -4.79 4.45 7.24
CA HIS A 28 -3.41 4.48 6.78
C HIS A 28 -3.32 4.27 5.25
N GLY A 29 -4.00 3.26 4.72
CA GLY A 29 -4.01 3.00 3.28
C GLY A 29 -4.70 4.12 2.49
N LEU A 30 -5.76 4.73 3.03
CA LEU A 30 -6.41 5.87 2.39
C LEU A 30 -5.51 7.11 2.37
N SER A 31 -4.71 7.34 3.41
CA SER A 31 -3.74 8.44 3.41
C SER A 31 -2.68 8.25 2.33
N GLU A 32 -2.16 7.03 2.15
CA GLU A 32 -1.24 6.72 1.04
C GLU A 32 -1.91 6.87 -0.32
N PHE A 33 -3.15 6.38 -0.45
CA PHE A 33 -3.94 6.52 -1.68
C PHE A 33 -4.09 8.00 -2.08
N ILE A 34 -4.42 8.88 -1.12
CA ILE A 34 -4.55 10.31 -1.38
C ILE A 34 -3.19 10.92 -1.73
N PHE A 35 -2.17 10.69 -0.93
CA PHE A 35 -0.85 11.28 -1.17
C PHE A 35 -0.22 10.82 -2.48
N LEU A 36 -0.20 9.54 -2.75
CA LEU A 36 0.48 9.00 -3.94
C LEU A 36 -0.43 9.00 -5.18
N GLY A 37 -1.71 8.71 -5.01
CA GLY A 37 -2.67 8.66 -6.13
C GLY A 37 -3.13 10.05 -6.57
N VAL A 38 -3.74 10.81 -5.65
CA VAL A 38 -4.34 12.11 -6.00
C VAL A 38 -3.26 13.13 -6.33
N MET A 39 -2.17 13.20 -5.53
CA MET A 39 -1.08 14.14 -5.81
C MET A 39 -0.33 13.79 -7.09
N GLY A 40 -0.14 12.50 -7.38
CA GLY A 40 0.43 12.05 -8.65
C GLY A 40 -0.45 12.45 -9.85
N LEU A 41 -1.76 12.25 -9.75
CA LEU A 41 -2.70 12.67 -10.80
C LEU A 41 -2.70 14.19 -11.00
N LEU A 42 -2.72 14.97 -9.93
CA LEU A 42 -2.64 16.43 -10.00
C LEU A 42 -1.33 16.89 -10.67
N THR A 43 -0.21 16.27 -10.32
CA THR A 43 1.08 16.55 -10.97
C THR A 43 1.01 16.29 -12.47
N ASN A 44 0.45 15.15 -12.89
CA ASN A 44 0.29 14.82 -14.30
C ASN A 44 -0.59 15.84 -15.05
N ILE A 45 -1.68 16.30 -14.42
CA ILE A 45 -2.57 17.34 -14.99
C ILE A 45 -1.82 18.66 -15.17
N ILE A 46 -1.06 19.09 -14.17
CA ILE A 46 -0.28 20.33 -14.21
C ILE A 46 0.80 20.26 -15.31
N VAL A 47 1.52 19.14 -15.40
CA VAL A 47 2.52 18.93 -16.46
C VAL A 47 1.89 18.93 -17.83
N LEU A 48 0.76 18.25 -18.01
CA LEU A 48 0.03 18.22 -19.29
C LEU A 48 -0.42 19.62 -19.71
N GLN A 49 -0.92 20.42 -18.77
CA GLN A 49 -1.32 21.81 -19.02
C GLN A 49 -0.13 22.67 -19.44
N ALA A 50 1.02 22.51 -18.77
CA ALA A 50 2.25 23.23 -19.13
C ALA A 50 2.78 22.82 -20.52
N ILE A 51 2.68 21.55 -20.91
CA ILE A 51 2.99 21.08 -22.26
C ILE A 51 2.09 21.76 -23.29
N HIS A 52 0.77 21.79 -23.07
CA HIS A 52 -0.18 22.40 -23.99
C HIS A 52 -0.02 23.93 -24.11
N SER A 53 0.44 24.60 -23.07
CA SER A 53 0.71 26.06 -23.08
C SER A 53 2.10 26.43 -23.64
N GLY A 54 2.86 25.46 -24.16
CA GLY A 54 4.19 25.71 -24.73
C GLY A 54 5.31 25.91 -23.71
N GLN A 55 5.06 25.61 -22.43
CA GLN A 55 6.01 25.79 -21.32
C GLN A 55 6.79 24.50 -20.98
N ALA A 56 6.73 23.49 -21.85
CA ALA A 56 7.40 22.21 -21.64
C ALA A 56 8.90 22.31 -21.36
N SER A 57 9.57 23.31 -21.96
CA SER A 57 11.00 23.55 -21.77
C SER A 57 11.41 24.01 -20.36
N GLN A 58 10.44 24.46 -19.57
CA GLN A 58 10.64 24.87 -18.16
C GLN A 58 10.53 23.71 -17.18
N LEU A 59 10.10 22.54 -17.65
CA LEU A 59 9.89 21.34 -16.84
C LEU A 59 11.04 20.34 -17.03
N PRO A 60 11.32 19.51 -16.01
CA PRO A 60 12.24 18.38 -16.16
C PRO A 60 11.80 17.47 -17.30
N SER A 61 12.73 17.14 -18.21
CA SER A 61 12.45 16.29 -19.38
C SER A 61 11.87 14.92 -19.02
N THR A 62 12.24 14.38 -17.85
CA THR A 62 11.70 13.13 -17.31
C THR A 62 10.21 13.21 -17.04
N LEU A 63 9.72 14.31 -16.45
CA LEU A 63 8.28 14.49 -16.21
C LEU A 63 7.50 14.65 -17.51
N VAL A 64 8.04 15.41 -18.46
CA VAL A 64 7.43 15.59 -19.77
C VAL A 64 7.32 14.26 -20.52
N SER A 65 8.38 13.45 -20.50
CA SER A 65 8.37 12.12 -21.13
C SER A 65 7.40 11.15 -20.47
N GLN A 66 7.32 11.15 -19.14
CA GLN A 66 6.35 10.33 -18.39
C GLN A 66 4.91 10.66 -18.75
N VAL A 67 4.55 11.95 -18.80
CA VAL A 67 3.19 12.39 -19.13
C VAL A 67 2.85 12.10 -20.59
N ASN A 68 3.80 12.27 -21.52
CA ASN A 68 3.58 11.95 -22.94
C ASN A 68 3.36 10.44 -23.20
N GLN A 69 3.87 9.59 -22.34
CA GLN A 69 3.68 8.14 -22.41
C GLN A 69 2.46 7.64 -21.62
N LEU A 70 1.75 8.54 -20.92
CA LEU A 70 0.60 8.16 -20.11
C LEU A 70 -0.56 7.72 -21.00
N THR A 71 -0.98 6.49 -20.80
CA THR A 71 -2.17 5.93 -21.48
C THR A 71 -3.32 5.77 -20.49
N GLY A 72 -4.56 5.75 -20.98
CA GLY A 72 -5.72 5.46 -20.14
C GLY A 72 -5.61 4.11 -19.42
N PHE A 73 -4.97 3.12 -20.05
CA PHE A 73 -4.68 1.83 -19.45
C PHE A 73 -3.71 1.97 -18.27
N ALA A 74 -2.63 2.75 -18.39
CA ALA A 74 -1.68 2.98 -17.31
C ALA A 74 -2.34 3.69 -16.11
N VAL A 75 -3.26 4.62 -16.36
CA VAL A 75 -4.04 5.28 -15.30
C VAL A 75 -4.93 4.28 -14.55
N LEU A 76 -5.62 3.40 -15.29
CA LEU A 76 -6.45 2.35 -14.68
C LEU A 76 -5.61 1.36 -13.86
N MET A 77 -4.44 0.97 -14.34
CA MET A 77 -3.52 0.09 -13.60
C MET A 77 -3.00 0.77 -12.33
N SER A 78 -2.66 2.05 -12.39
CA SER A 78 -2.27 2.81 -11.20
C SER A 78 -3.40 2.88 -10.16
N LEU A 79 -4.64 3.04 -10.58
CA LEU A 79 -5.79 2.97 -9.66
C LEU A 79 -5.94 1.58 -9.05
N PHE A 80 -5.82 0.53 -9.85
CA PHE A 80 -5.85 -0.85 -9.37
C PHE A 80 -4.76 -1.10 -8.33
N GLU A 81 -3.51 -0.70 -8.61
CA GLU A 81 -2.38 -0.78 -7.68
C GLU A 81 -2.71 -0.12 -6.34
N ARG A 82 -3.30 1.09 -6.35
CA ARG A 82 -3.68 1.79 -5.10
C ARG A 82 -4.75 1.05 -4.31
N LEU A 83 -5.72 0.42 -4.96
CA LEU A 83 -6.73 -0.40 -4.30
C LEU A 83 -6.13 -1.66 -3.68
N VAL A 84 -5.23 -2.32 -4.39
CA VAL A 84 -4.50 -3.49 -3.89
C VAL A 84 -3.61 -3.10 -2.70
N ALA A 85 -2.92 -1.96 -2.78
CA ALA A 85 -2.14 -1.41 -1.68
C ALA A 85 -3.01 -1.12 -0.44
N LEU A 86 -4.21 -0.56 -0.61
CA LEU A 86 -5.15 -0.33 0.49
C LEU A 86 -5.51 -1.65 1.21
N VAL A 87 -5.82 -2.70 0.46
CA VAL A 87 -6.10 -4.03 1.03
C VAL A 87 -4.87 -4.55 1.80
N LEU A 88 -3.68 -4.42 1.23
CA LEU A 88 -2.44 -4.80 1.89
C LEU A 88 -2.26 -4.07 3.23
N GLN A 89 -2.51 -2.76 3.28
CA GLN A 89 -2.38 -1.98 4.51
C GLN A 89 -3.28 -2.50 5.63
N VAL A 90 -4.51 -2.93 5.30
CA VAL A 90 -5.42 -3.56 6.27
C VAL A 90 -4.88 -4.91 6.74
N LEU A 91 -4.39 -5.74 5.81
CA LEU A 91 -3.82 -7.06 6.14
C LEU A 91 -2.59 -6.95 7.06
N LEU A 92 -1.65 -6.06 6.73
CA LEU A 92 -0.46 -5.85 7.55
C LEU A 92 -0.80 -5.23 8.91
N THR A 93 -1.86 -4.43 8.98
CA THR A 93 -2.38 -3.90 10.25
C THR A 93 -2.89 -5.02 11.16
N ALA A 94 -3.51 -6.07 10.58
CA ALA A 94 -3.91 -7.26 11.34
C ALA A 94 -2.69 -8.00 11.94
N TRP A 95 -1.56 -8.03 11.26
CA TRP A 95 -0.32 -8.64 11.78
C TRP A 95 0.26 -7.81 12.94
N ASP A 96 0.30 -6.47 12.81
CA ASP A 96 0.74 -5.60 13.90
C ASP A 96 -0.20 -5.69 15.12
N PHE A 97 -1.51 -5.84 14.90
CA PHE A 97 -2.48 -6.12 15.95
C PHE A 97 -2.20 -7.43 16.68
N LEU A 98 -1.94 -8.52 15.93
CA LEU A 98 -1.56 -9.81 16.52
C LEU A 98 -0.23 -9.72 17.28
N ALA A 99 0.73 -8.94 16.80
CA ALA A 99 2.00 -8.74 17.50
C ALA A 99 1.80 -8.15 18.90
N VAL A 100 0.86 -7.22 19.04
CA VAL A 100 0.54 -6.57 20.32
C VAL A 100 -0.34 -7.47 21.19
N THR A 101 -1.41 -8.03 20.66
CA THR A 101 -2.41 -8.80 21.45
C THR A 101 -1.90 -10.17 21.87
N LYS A 102 -1.04 -10.81 21.08
CA LYS A 102 -0.44 -12.12 21.39
C LYS A 102 0.98 -12.01 21.98
N HIS A 103 1.50 -10.79 22.15
CA HIS A 103 2.87 -10.55 22.62
C HIS A 103 3.95 -11.26 21.78
N LYS A 104 3.71 -11.41 20.46
CA LYS A 104 4.61 -12.11 19.54
C LYS A 104 5.21 -11.12 18.53
N LEU A 105 6.39 -10.60 18.81
CA LEU A 105 7.11 -9.64 17.95
C LEU A 105 7.38 -10.18 16.53
N SER A 106 7.35 -11.50 16.33
CA SER A 106 7.54 -12.10 15.00
C SER A 106 6.51 -11.58 13.98
N PHE A 107 5.26 -11.34 14.39
CA PHE A 107 4.24 -10.77 13.49
C PHE A 107 4.59 -9.36 13.04
N TYR A 108 5.15 -8.54 13.92
CA TYR A 108 5.64 -7.21 13.58
C TYR A 108 6.77 -7.24 12.54
N PHE A 109 7.77 -8.10 12.74
CA PHE A 109 8.87 -8.24 11.78
C PHE A 109 8.40 -8.77 10.43
N TRP A 110 7.50 -9.74 10.42
CA TRP A 110 6.89 -10.22 9.18
C TRP A 110 6.09 -9.14 8.46
N ALA A 111 5.33 -8.31 9.18
CA ALA A 111 4.60 -7.19 8.58
C ALA A 111 5.56 -6.21 7.86
N ILE A 112 6.75 -5.93 8.45
CA ILE A 112 7.78 -5.10 7.80
C ILE A 112 8.33 -5.77 6.56
N ILE A 113 8.71 -7.05 6.64
CA ILE A 113 9.29 -7.80 5.51
C ILE A 113 8.30 -7.88 4.34
N LEU A 114 7.04 -8.20 4.64
CA LEU A 114 5.99 -8.30 3.63
C LEU A 114 5.71 -6.94 2.97
N HIS A 115 5.77 -5.84 3.73
CA HIS A 115 5.64 -4.50 3.16
C HIS A 115 6.82 -4.15 2.25
N ALA A 116 8.05 -4.32 2.77
CA ALA A 116 9.26 -3.99 2.04
C ALA A 116 9.42 -4.80 0.73
N ALA A 117 8.92 -6.03 0.68
CA ALA A 117 8.96 -6.84 -0.54
C ALA A 117 8.13 -6.21 -1.69
N ILE A 118 7.00 -5.56 -1.36
CA ILE A 118 6.20 -4.84 -2.36
C ILE A 118 6.89 -3.54 -2.78
N ASP A 119 7.41 -2.78 -1.82
CA ASP A 119 8.13 -1.55 -2.12
C ASP A 119 9.36 -1.83 -3.01
N PHE A 120 10.05 -2.94 -2.78
CA PHE A 120 11.15 -3.39 -3.64
C PHE A 120 10.67 -3.70 -5.07
N LEU A 121 9.53 -4.38 -5.23
CA LEU A 121 8.96 -4.68 -6.55
C LEU A 121 8.57 -3.39 -7.29
N ALA A 122 7.91 -2.45 -6.60
CA ALA A 122 7.55 -1.15 -7.16
C ALA A 122 8.81 -0.34 -7.55
N GLY A 123 9.84 -0.36 -6.70
CA GLY A 123 11.14 0.27 -6.99
C GLY A 123 11.83 -0.34 -8.21
N ALA A 124 11.81 -1.66 -8.36
CA ALA A 124 12.38 -2.35 -9.52
C ALA A 124 11.69 -1.95 -10.84
N TYR A 125 10.38 -1.73 -10.81
CA TYR A 125 9.64 -1.18 -11.95
C TYR A 125 10.06 0.26 -12.25
N GLN A 126 10.12 1.12 -11.25
CA GLN A 126 10.51 2.53 -11.42
C GLN A 126 11.93 2.67 -11.96
N LEU A 127 12.83 1.75 -11.59
CA LEU A 127 14.21 1.71 -12.11
C LEU A 127 14.32 1.05 -13.50
N GLY A 128 13.22 0.61 -14.10
CA GLY A 128 13.19 -0.05 -15.40
C GLY A 128 13.80 -1.46 -15.43
N ILE A 129 14.07 -2.05 -14.27
CA ILE A 129 14.57 -3.44 -14.17
C ILE A 129 13.49 -4.42 -14.68
N VAL A 130 12.24 -4.12 -14.38
CA VAL A 130 11.07 -4.81 -14.92
C VAL A 130 10.22 -3.80 -15.67
N SER A 131 10.00 -3.99 -16.97
CA SER A 131 9.31 -3.03 -17.81
C SER A 131 7.84 -3.40 -18.11
N ASN A 132 7.43 -4.62 -17.80
CA ASN A 132 6.08 -5.09 -18.09
C ASN A 132 5.12 -4.74 -16.93
N LEU A 133 4.33 -3.68 -17.10
CA LEU A 133 3.36 -3.20 -16.11
C LEU A 133 2.33 -4.29 -15.73
N LEU A 134 1.78 -4.99 -16.72
CA LEU A 134 0.75 -6.01 -16.47
C LEU A 134 1.30 -7.19 -15.64
N LEU A 135 2.55 -7.58 -15.87
CA LEU A 135 3.22 -8.62 -15.10
C LEU A 135 3.38 -8.21 -13.63
N ILE A 136 3.76 -6.97 -13.38
CA ILE A 136 3.92 -6.42 -12.03
C ILE A 136 2.60 -6.41 -11.29
N GLU A 137 1.54 -5.92 -11.93
CA GLU A 137 0.21 -5.87 -11.34
C GLU A 137 -0.34 -7.27 -11.01
N LEU A 138 -0.09 -8.25 -11.87
CA LEU A 138 -0.43 -9.65 -11.59
C LEU A 138 0.34 -10.20 -10.38
N ILE A 139 1.65 -9.97 -10.33
CA ILE A 139 2.48 -10.40 -9.19
C ILE A 139 1.98 -9.74 -7.90
N LEU A 140 1.69 -8.44 -7.94
CA LEU A 140 1.18 -7.68 -6.80
C LEU A 140 -0.17 -8.25 -6.32
N GLY A 141 -1.11 -8.49 -7.24
CA GLY A 141 -2.41 -9.07 -6.92
C GLY A 141 -2.32 -10.46 -6.29
N ILE A 142 -1.50 -11.35 -6.89
CA ILE A 142 -1.26 -12.70 -6.37
C ILE A 142 -0.59 -12.63 -4.98
N TYR A 143 0.38 -11.73 -4.81
CA TYR A 143 1.07 -11.55 -3.54
C TYR A 143 0.12 -11.13 -2.42
N VAL A 144 -0.72 -10.10 -2.67
CA VAL A 144 -1.69 -9.62 -1.66
C VAL A 144 -2.76 -10.67 -1.37
N LEU A 145 -3.20 -11.42 -2.38
CA LEU A 145 -4.10 -12.56 -2.18
C LEU A 145 -3.44 -13.63 -1.28
N GLY A 146 -2.18 -13.96 -1.54
CA GLY A 146 -1.40 -14.90 -0.72
C GLY A 146 -1.29 -14.45 0.74
N ILE A 147 -0.98 -13.16 0.97
CA ILE A 147 -0.97 -12.57 2.33
C ILE A 147 -2.37 -12.66 2.96
N GLY A 148 -3.43 -12.38 2.22
CA GLY A 148 -4.80 -12.49 2.71
C GLY A 148 -5.16 -13.90 3.18
N LEU A 149 -4.81 -14.92 2.39
CA LEU A 149 -5.02 -16.32 2.75
C LEU A 149 -4.18 -16.72 3.97
N LEU A 150 -2.93 -16.27 4.03
CA LEU A 150 -2.05 -16.52 5.17
C LEU A 150 -2.58 -15.83 6.45
N THR A 151 -3.00 -14.58 6.34
CA THR A 151 -3.62 -13.83 7.45
C THR A 151 -4.84 -14.54 7.98
N ARG A 152 -5.75 -14.99 7.08
CA ARG A 152 -6.93 -15.78 7.45
C ARG A 152 -6.58 -17.08 8.18
N ARG A 153 -5.54 -17.79 7.72
CA ARG A 153 -5.06 -19.03 8.35
C ARG A 153 -4.51 -18.78 9.75
N ILE A 154 -3.67 -17.75 9.91
CA ILE A 154 -3.08 -17.36 11.19
C ILE A 154 -4.20 -16.93 12.15
N TRP A 155 -5.13 -16.10 11.68
CA TRP A 155 -6.26 -15.63 12.48
C TRP A 155 -7.08 -16.76 13.06
N ARG A 156 -7.38 -17.79 12.27
CA ARG A 156 -8.08 -18.99 12.72
C ARG A 156 -7.29 -19.80 13.76
N LYS A 157 -5.95 -19.87 13.61
CA LYS A 157 -5.05 -20.65 14.48
C LYS A 157 -4.82 -19.96 15.82
N GLU A 158 -4.65 -18.66 15.84
CA GLU A 158 -4.36 -17.89 17.05
C GLU A 158 -5.58 -17.68 17.95
N GLY A 159 -6.75 -18.20 17.55
CA GLY A 159 -7.95 -18.28 18.40
C GLY A 159 -8.46 -16.93 18.87
N THR A 160 -8.73 -16.03 17.92
CA THR A 160 -9.35 -14.74 18.22
C THR A 160 -10.86 -14.84 18.50
N HIS A 161 -11.34 -16.02 18.85
CA HIS A 161 -12.75 -16.33 19.14
C HIS A 161 -13.35 -15.63 20.38
N GLY A 162 -12.73 -14.56 20.86
CA GLY A 162 -13.21 -13.81 22.03
C GLY A 162 -13.10 -12.29 21.88
N LEU A 163 -12.82 -11.78 20.68
CA LEU A 163 -12.64 -10.35 20.43
C LEU A 163 -13.74 -9.78 19.50
N ILE A 164 -14.92 -10.41 19.48
CA ILE A 164 -16.11 -9.88 18.81
C ILE A 164 -17.03 -9.30 19.88
#